data_36c11017a720323e50ecbb3ad681947c
#
_entry.id   36c11017a720323e50ecbb3ad681947c
#
_cell.length_a   1.000
_cell.length_b   1.000
_cell.length_c   1.000
_cell.angle_alpha   90.00
_cell.angle_beta   90.00
_cell.angle_gamma   90.00
#
_symmetry.space_group_name_H-M   'P 1'
#
loop_
_entity.id
_entity.type
_entity.pdbx_description
1 polymer ?
#
loop_
_entity_poly.entity_id
_entity_poly.type
_entity_poly.pdbx_seq_one_letter_code
_entity_poly.pdbx_strand_id
1 'polypeptide(L)'
;RNAFRGDGKIFYKRKLPDDSMDIAIAILNDESGSMSSKQRITYARSASIILYDFCRSLNIPIAVYGHTECYDVDLFAYAEFDSVDGNDKFRMMDMSARDGNRDGAALRFVAERLMTRPEPCKLLFIISDGQPAGSGGYFGTAAEADLRGIKAEYERKGITLFAAAIGDDKPNIKRIYGDGFIDISDLSKLPTTLGKILIAKINQKYAA
;
A
#
# COMPACT_ATOMS: atom_id res chain seq x y z
N ARG A 1 -42.20 10.87 -14.48
CA ARG A 1 -43.43 10.27 -13.89
C ARG A 1 -43.32 9.94 -12.40
N ASN A 2 -42.26 10.34 -11.69
CA ASN A 2 -42.09 10.06 -10.27
C ASN A 2 -42.19 11.32 -9.37
N ALA A 3 -42.63 12.46 -9.92
CA ALA A 3 -42.75 13.73 -9.18
C ALA A 3 -43.88 13.77 -8.12
N PHE A 4 -44.64 12.69 -7.99
CA PHE A 4 -45.77 12.59 -7.09
C PHE A 4 -45.62 11.55 -5.97
N ARG A 5 -44.41 11.01 -5.73
CA ARG A 5 -44.21 10.20 -4.55
C ARG A 5 -43.95 11.06 -3.33
N GLY A 6 -44.84 10.95 -2.34
CA GLY A 6 -44.78 11.73 -1.11
C GLY A 6 -43.66 11.35 -0.13
N ASP A 7 -42.62 10.63 -0.58
CA ASP A 7 -41.46 10.25 0.22
C ASP A 7 -40.29 11.26 0.15
N GLY A 8 -40.51 12.40 -0.52
CA GLY A 8 -39.49 13.47 -0.67
C GLY A 8 -38.28 13.09 -1.53
N LYS A 9 -38.23 11.87 -2.07
CA LYS A 9 -37.10 11.38 -2.90
C LYS A 9 -37.39 11.56 -4.39
N ILE A 10 -37.25 12.80 -4.85
CA ILE A 10 -37.55 13.17 -6.26
C ILE A 10 -36.44 12.69 -7.21
N PHE A 11 -35.23 12.49 -6.71
CA PHE A 11 -34.08 12.06 -7.49
C PHE A 11 -33.48 10.77 -6.94
N TYR A 12 -33.35 9.78 -7.78
CA TYR A 12 -32.59 8.56 -7.49
C TYR A 12 -31.28 8.62 -8.23
N LYS A 13 -30.16 8.59 -7.53
CA LYS A 13 -28.86 8.34 -8.13
C LYS A 13 -28.81 6.85 -8.52
N ARG A 14 -29.10 6.54 -9.78
CA ARG A 14 -28.86 5.21 -10.29
C ARG A 14 -27.35 5.03 -10.40
N LYS A 15 -26.77 4.24 -9.53
CA LYS A 15 -25.41 3.75 -9.73
C LYS A 15 -25.48 2.82 -10.93
N LEU A 16 -25.02 3.26 -12.10
CA LEU A 16 -24.77 2.34 -13.22
C LEU A 16 -23.74 1.33 -12.72
N PRO A 17 -23.79 0.08 -13.19
CA PRO A 17 -22.69 -0.84 -12.98
C PRO A 17 -21.43 -0.13 -13.46
N ASP A 18 -20.57 0.24 -12.53
CA ASP A 18 -19.27 0.80 -12.84
C ASP A 18 -18.33 -0.39 -12.97
N ASP A 19 -17.57 -0.45 -14.07
CA ASP A 19 -16.54 -1.46 -14.27
C ASP A 19 -15.35 -1.30 -13.31
N SER A 20 -15.41 -0.29 -12.41
CA SER A 20 -14.41 -0.11 -11.37
C SER A 20 -14.58 -1.16 -10.28
N MET A 21 -13.49 -1.82 -9.95
CA MET A 21 -13.44 -2.67 -8.74
C MET A 21 -13.61 -1.79 -7.51
N ASP A 22 -14.46 -2.24 -6.57
CA ASP A 22 -14.68 -1.58 -5.25
C ASP A 22 -13.45 -1.69 -4.33
N ILE A 23 -12.25 -1.47 -4.87
CA ILE A 23 -10.96 -1.67 -4.21
C ILE A 23 -10.09 -0.43 -4.46
N ALA A 24 -9.42 0.06 -3.42
CA ALA A 24 -8.33 1.03 -3.52
C ALA A 24 -7.04 0.44 -2.94
N ILE A 25 -5.92 0.77 -3.56
CA ILE A 25 -4.60 0.23 -3.18
C ILE A 25 -3.63 1.36 -2.90
N ALA A 26 -2.87 1.24 -1.82
CA ALA A 26 -1.69 2.09 -1.58
C ALA A 26 -0.45 1.23 -1.44
N ILE A 27 0.70 1.74 -1.89
CA ILE A 27 2.01 1.12 -1.72
C ILE A 27 2.89 2.11 -0.94
N LEU A 28 3.56 1.62 0.10
CA LEU A 28 4.58 2.33 0.84
C LEU A 28 5.91 1.62 0.70
N ASN A 29 6.89 2.30 0.14
CA ASN A 29 8.25 1.77 -0.05
C ASN A 29 9.20 2.38 1.00
N ASP A 30 9.97 1.53 1.61
CA ASP A 30 11.12 1.91 2.42
C ASP A 30 12.26 2.34 1.50
N GLU A 31 12.75 3.57 1.68
CA GLU A 31 13.90 4.14 0.98
C GLU A 31 15.09 4.37 1.93
N SER A 32 15.15 3.60 3.02
CA SER A 32 16.29 3.66 3.94
C SER A 32 17.59 3.16 3.31
N GLY A 33 18.71 3.53 3.90
CA GLY A 33 20.04 3.17 3.42
C GLY A 33 20.27 1.65 3.32
N SER A 34 19.63 0.84 4.17
CA SER A 34 19.70 -0.63 4.12
C SER A 34 19.14 -1.21 2.81
N MET A 35 18.20 -0.49 2.16
CA MET A 35 17.62 -0.87 0.89
C MET A 35 18.60 -0.80 -0.29
N SER A 36 19.77 -0.16 -0.13
CA SER A 36 20.85 -0.18 -1.12
C SER A 36 21.48 -1.57 -1.29
N SER A 37 21.44 -2.39 -0.23
CA SER A 37 22.05 -3.71 -0.21
C SER A 37 21.20 -4.72 -0.99
N LYS A 38 21.84 -5.73 -1.61
CA LYS A 38 21.17 -6.85 -2.30
C LYS A 38 20.13 -6.42 -3.34
N GLN A 39 20.30 -5.23 -3.92
CA GLN A 39 19.37 -4.64 -4.89
C GLN A 39 17.91 -4.46 -4.39
N ARG A 40 17.68 -4.38 -3.08
CA ARG A 40 16.35 -4.28 -2.49
C ARG A 40 15.54 -3.13 -3.08
N ILE A 41 16.14 -1.92 -3.17
CA ILE A 41 15.46 -0.75 -3.75
C ILE A 41 15.08 -0.97 -5.22
N THR A 42 15.88 -1.71 -5.99
CA THR A 42 15.58 -2.06 -7.37
C THR A 42 14.38 -3.00 -7.45
N TYR A 43 14.29 -3.99 -6.56
CA TYR A 43 13.12 -4.88 -6.45
C TYR A 43 11.88 -4.11 -6.01
N ALA A 44 11.99 -3.24 -5.00
CA ALA A 44 10.89 -2.41 -4.50
C ALA A 44 10.32 -1.52 -5.61
N ARG A 45 11.19 -0.79 -6.32
CA ARG A 45 10.82 0.04 -7.46
C ARG A 45 10.13 -0.77 -8.57
N SER A 46 10.72 -1.89 -8.96
CA SER A 46 10.17 -2.76 -10.00
C SER A 46 8.82 -3.34 -9.59
N ALA A 47 8.68 -3.80 -8.34
CA ALA A 47 7.42 -4.28 -7.80
C ALA A 47 6.34 -3.19 -7.82
N SER A 48 6.68 -1.97 -7.41
CA SER A 48 5.76 -0.83 -7.41
C SER A 48 5.28 -0.49 -8.83
N ILE A 49 6.16 -0.50 -9.83
CA ILE A 49 5.80 -0.25 -11.23
C ILE A 49 4.88 -1.36 -11.76
N ILE A 50 5.20 -2.63 -11.48
CA ILE A 50 4.37 -3.76 -11.91
C ILE A 50 2.99 -3.71 -11.27
N LEU A 51 2.90 -3.45 -9.97
CA LEU A 51 1.63 -3.32 -9.25
C LEU A 51 0.83 -2.12 -9.74
N TYR A 52 1.50 -1.00 -10.01
CA TYR A 52 0.88 0.20 -10.56
C TYR A 52 0.26 -0.09 -11.94
N ASP A 53 1.01 -0.68 -12.87
CA ASP A 53 0.51 -1.02 -14.20
C ASP A 53 -0.65 -2.01 -14.14
N PHE A 54 -0.55 -3.00 -13.27
CA PHE A 54 -1.63 -3.97 -13.06
C PHE A 54 -2.91 -3.28 -12.57
N CYS A 55 -2.82 -2.43 -11.55
CA CYS A 55 -3.97 -1.69 -11.02
C CYS A 55 -4.58 -0.74 -12.06
N ARG A 56 -3.73 0.00 -12.78
CA ARG A 56 -4.19 0.89 -13.86
C ARG A 56 -4.92 0.15 -14.97
N SER A 57 -4.46 -1.05 -15.34
CA SER A 57 -5.12 -1.88 -16.36
C SER A 57 -6.51 -2.36 -15.96
N LEU A 58 -6.79 -2.42 -14.67
CA LEU A 58 -8.07 -2.84 -14.08
C LEU A 58 -8.90 -1.66 -13.55
N ASN A 59 -8.51 -0.42 -13.82
CA ASN A 59 -9.13 0.80 -13.28
C ASN A 59 -9.23 0.80 -11.74
N ILE A 60 -8.25 0.19 -11.05
CA ILE A 60 -8.15 0.22 -9.59
C ILE A 60 -7.40 1.49 -9.17
N PRO A 61 -7.99 2.36 -8.34
CA PRO A 61 -7.28 3.50 -7.76
C PRO A 61 -6.05 3.05 -6.97
N ILE A 62 -4.89 3.62 -7.31
CA ILE A 62 -3.62 3.28 -6.68
C ILE A 62 -2.81 4.53 -6.38
N ALA A 63 -2.19 4.55 -5.18
CA ALA A 63 -1.18 5.54 -4.81
C ALA A 63 0.13 4.83 -4.44
N VAL A 64 1.26 5.44 -4.74
CA VAL A 64 2.61 4.90 -4.47
C VAL A 64 3.44 5.96 -3.80
N TYR A 65 3.93 5.61 -2.60
CA TYR A 65 4.78 6.47 -1.78
C TYR A 65 6.10 5.78 -1.48
N GLY A 66 7.13 6.60 -1.30
CA GLY A 66 8.37 6.23 -0.65
C GLY A 66 8.57 7.02 0.62
N HIS A 67 9.42 6.55 1.53
CA HIS A 67 9.79 7.31 2.71
C HIS A 67 11.22 7.06 3.14
N THR A 68 11.80 8.06 3.78
CA THR A 68 13.07 8.00 4.50
C THR A 68 13.02 8.91 5.72
N GLU A 69 14.01 8.85 6.59
CA GLU A 69 14.18 9.77 7.73
C GLU A 69 15.62 10.26 7.79
N CYS A 70 15.82 11.58 7.71
CA CYS A 70 17.10 12.21 8.00
C CYS A 70 17.02 12.95 9.34
N TYR A 71 16.24 14.01 9.43
CA TYR A 71 15.86 14.72 10.65
C TYR A 71 14.38 14.57 10.93
N ASP A 72 13.59 14.69 9.90
CA ASP A 72 12.15 14.44 9.87
C ASP A 72 11.85 13.27 8.93
N VAL A 73 10.60 12.82 8.91
CA VAL A 73 10.16 11.80 7.97
C VAL A 73 9.79 12.45 6.65
N ASP A 74 10.59 12.20 5.63
CA ASP A 74 10.30 12.61 4.27
C ASP A 74 9.42 11.57 3.57
N LEU A 75 8.37 12.04 2.91
CA LEU A 75 7.47 11.25 2.11
C LEU A 75 7.53 11.69 0.65
N PHE A 76 7.77 10.74 -0.24
CA PHE A 76 7.82 10.95 -1.68
C PHE A 76 6.54 10.40 -2.32
N ALA A 77 5.72 11.26 -2.90
CA ALA A 77 4.54 10.85 -3.66
C ALA A 77 4.91 10.58 -5.11
N TYR A 78 5.06 9.33 -5.49
CA TYR A 78 5.35 8.92 -6.86
C TYR A 78 4.09 8.83 -7.71
N ALA A 79 3.00 8.37 -7.11
CA ALA A 79 1.67 8.36 -7.71
C ALA A 79 0.62 8.67 -6.63
N GLU A 80 -0.32 9.54 -6.95
CA GLU A 80 -1.49 9.82 -6.13
C GLU A 80 -2.73 9.17 -6.74
N PHE A 81 -3.77 8.95 -5.92
CA PHE A 81 -5.02 8.37 -6.41
C PHE A 81 -5.65 9.16 -7.56
N ASP A 82 -5.41 10.46 -7.57
CA ASP A 82 -5.98 11.41 -8.53
C ASP A 82 -4.94 11.89 -9.55
N SER A 83 -3.82 11.18 -9.72
CA SER A 83 -2.80 11.50 -10.74
C SER A 83 -3.41 11.48 -12.14
N VAL A 84 -3.22 12.56 -12.89
CA VAL A 84 -3.81 12.76 -14.22
C VAL A 84 -2.79 12.86 -15.35
N ASP A 85 -1.50 13.08 -15.03
CA ASP A 85 -0.48 13.45 -16.03
C ASP A 85 0.21 12.24 -16.70
N GLY A 86 -0.05 11.02 -16.28
CA GLY A 86 0.57 9.81 -16.85
C GLY A 86 2.08 9.65 -16.58
N ASN A 87 2.70 10.53 -15.78
CA ASN A 87 4.13 10.53 -15.51
C ASN A 87 4.53 9.73 -14.26
N ASP A 88 3.57 9.09 -13.59
CA ASP A 88 3.79 8.37 -12.33
C ASP A 88 4.94 7.36 -12.41
N LYS A 89 5.02 6.57 -13.50
CA LYS A 89 6.10 5.60 -13.67
C LYS A 89 7.47 6.23 -13.79
N PHE A 90 7.56 7.41 -14.40
CA PHE A 90 8.82 8.14 -14.48
C PHE A 90 9.22 8.68 -13.11
N ARG A 91 8.26 9.16 -12.31
CA ARG A 91 8.53 9.56 -10.92
C ARG A 91 9.02 8.37 -10.08
N MET A 92 8.45 7.17 -10.26
CA MET A 92 8.92 5.96 -9.58
C MET A 92 10.36 5.59 -9.92
N MET A 93 10.90 6.02 -11.07
CA MET A 93 12.32 5.79 -11.40
C MET A 93 13.29 6.53 -10.50
N ASP A 94 12.84 7.60 -9.81
CA ASP A 94 13.65 8.35 -8.85
C ASP A 94 13.76 7.67 -7.48
N MET A 95 12.99 6.59 -7.25
CA MET A 95 13.04 5.82 -6.01
C MET A 95 14.46 5.29 -5.77
N SER A 96 15.04 5.63 -4.64
CA SER A 96 16.45 5.32 -4.30
C SER A 96 16.62 5.13 -2.80
N ALA A 97 17.62 4.33 -2.41
CA ALA A 97 18.00 4.21 -1.00
C ALA A 97 18.67 5.51 -0.51
N ARG A 98 18.29 5.98 0.68
CA ARG A 98 18.67 7.29 1.24
C ARG A 98 19.24 7.13 2.65
N ASP A 99 18.52 7.59 3.67
CA ASP A 99 18.97 7.71 5.05
C ASP A 99 18.35 6.65 5.98
N GLY A 100 17.84 7.05 7.15
CA GLY A 100 17.15 6.17 8.09
C GLY A 100 15.70 5.88 7.71
N ASN A 101 14.99 5.15 8.58
CA ASN A 101 13.56 4.94 8.39
C ASN A 101 12.78 5.02 9.70
N ARG A 102 11.70 5.76 9.67
CA ARG A 102 10.66 5.76 10.71
C ARG A 102 9.35 5.27 10.08
N ASP A 103 9.32 3.98 9.80
CA ASP A 103 8.21 3.32 9.09
C ASP A 103 6.83 3.65 9.68
N GLY A 104 6.73 3.72 11.01
CA GLY A 104 5.44 3.91 11.68
C GLY A 104 4.76 5.23 11.33
N ALA A 105 5.51 6.33 11.25
CA ALA A 105 4.95 7.63 10.89
C ALA A 105 4.49 7.64 9.41
N ALA A 106 5.33 7.12 8.51
CA ALA A 106 4.99 7.00 7.09
C ALA A 106 3.78 6.08 6.87
N LEU A 107 3.75 4.95 7.57
CA LEU A 107 2.66 3.98 7.49
C LEU A 107 1.32 4.58 7.93
N ARG A 108 1.30 5.35 9.04
CA ARG A 108 0.09 6.06 9.49
C ARG A 108 -0.38 7.06 8.44
N PHE A 109 0.53 7.86 7.87
CA PHE A 109 0.17 8.83 6.85
C PHE A 109 -0.50 8.17 5.64
N VAL A 110 0.11 7.12 5.09
CA VAL A 110 -0.42 6.44 3.91
C VAL A 110 -1.73 5.71 4.22
N ALA A 111 -1.86 5.11 5.41
CA ALA A 111 -3.10 4.50 5.85
C ALA A 111 -4.24 5.51 5.98
N GLU A 112 -4.00 6.69 6.55
CA GLU A 112 -5.01 7.77 6.63
C GLU A 112 -5.39 8.28 5.23
N ARG A 113 -4.43 8.45 4.32
CA ARG A 113 -4.71 8.78 2.92
C ARG A 113 -5.62 7.73 2.27
N LEU A 114 -5.33 6.45 2.46
CA LEU A 114 -6.14 5.35 1.94
C LEU A 114 -7.54 5.32 2.58
N MET A 115 -7.67 5.70 3.84
CA MET A 115 -8.97 5.79 4.53
C MET A 115 -9.91 6.85 3.91
N THR A 116 -9.38 7.88 3.28
CA THR A 116 -10.20 8.90 2.59
C THR A 116 -10.90 8.37 1.33
N ARG A 117 -10.49 7.20 0.83
CA ARG A 117 -11.06 6.62 -0.37
C ARG A 117 -12.46 6.06 -0.12
N PRO A 118 -13.39 6.22 -1.08
CA PRO A 118 -14.75 5.70 -0.96
C PRO A 118 -14.86 4.19 -1.13
N GLU A 119 -13.85 3.55 -1.77
CA GLU A 119 -13.85 2.12 -2.02
C GLU A 119 -13.88 1.34 -0.68
N PRO A 120 -14.81 0.38 -0.53
CA PRO A 120 -14.96 -0.35 0.72
C PRO A 120 -13.81 -1.34 1.00
N CYS A 121 -13.16 -1.84 -0.03
CA CYS A 121 -11.98 -2.69 0.13
C CYS A 121 -10.70 -1.84 -0.01
N LYS A 122 -9.89 -1.82 1.03
CA LYS A 122 -8.66 -1.03 1.11
C LYS A 122 -7.48 -1.93 1.38
N LEU A 123 -6.50 -1.92 0.47
CA LEU A 123 -5.29 -2.73 0.58
C LEU A 123 -4.07 -1.82 0.67
N LEU A 124 -3.22 -2.06 1.66
CA LEU A 124 -1.97 -1.34 1.85
C LEU A 124 -0.80 -2.31 1.76
N PHE A 125 0.06 -2.12 0.78
CA PHE A 125 1.29 -2.88 0.59
C PHE A 125 2.48 -2.11 1.15
N ILE A 126 3.27 -2.78 1.99
CA ILE A 126 4.50 -2.24 2.57
C ILE A 126 5.67 -3.02 2.00
N ILE A 127 6.63 -2.34 1.39
CA ILE A 127 7.84 -2.96 0.83
C ILE A 127 9.03 -2.44 1.63
N SER A 128 9.61 -3.29 2.47
CA SER A 128 10.71 -2.97 3.38
C SER A 128 11.55 -4.22 3.64
N ASP A 129 12.76 -4.04 4.13
CA ASP A 129 13.58 -5.15 4.64
C ASP A 129 13.23 -5.55 6.08
N GLY A 130 12.28 -4.83 6.71
CA GLY A 130 11.80 -5.10 8.06
C GLY A 130 12.84 -4.80 9.15
N GLN A 131 13.71 -3.81 8.92
CA GLN A 131 14.72 -3.37 9.86
C GLN A 131 14.55 -1.87 10.18
N PRO A 132 13.52 -1.50 10.96
CA PRO A 132 13.30 -0.10 11.30
C PRO A 132 14.48 0.47 12.07
N ALA A 133 14.99 1.62 11.62
CA ALA A 133 16.17 2.29 12.16
C ALA A 133 16.03 3.82 12.04
N GLY A 134 15.17 4.39 12.88
CA GLY A 134 14.92 5.83 12.94
C GLY A 134 15.61 6.51 14.13
N SER A 135 15.65 7.82 14.09
CA SER A 135 16.19 8.66 15.16
C SER A 135 15.39 8.54 16.46
N GLY A 136 15.92 9.10 17.56
CA GLY A 136 15.22 9.15 18.85
C GLY A 136 14.87 7.77 19.45
N GLY A 137 15.65 6.73 19.12
CA GLY A 137 15.44 5.39 19.67
C GLY A 137 14.39 4.54 18.92
N TYR A 138 13.97 4.95 17.76
CA TYR A 138 13.03 4.17 16.93
C TYR A 138 13.74 3.03 16.19
N PHE A 139 14.06 1.96 16.93
CA PHE A 139 14.70 0.76 16.38
C PHE A 139 14.38 -0.50 17.20
N GLY A 140 14.68 -1.67 16.64
CA GLY A 140 14.54 -2.96 17.30
C GLY A 140 13.12 -3.22 17.81
N THR A 141 13.01 -3.81 19.01
CA THR A 141 11.73 -4.28 19.56
C THR A 141 10.70 -3.16 19.77
N ALA A 142 11.13 -1.94 20.06
CA ALA A 142 10.23 -0.80 20.26
C ALA A 142 9.56 -0.39 18.92
N ALA A 143 10.36 -0.25 17.87
CA ALA A 143 9.83 0.07 16.54
C ALA A 143 8.96 -1.07 15.97
N GLU A 144 9.39 -2.33 16.16
CA GLU A 144 8.59 -3.49 15.76
C GLU A 144 7.24 -3.56 16.49
N ALA A 145 7.21 -3.20 17.79
CA ALA A 145 5.98 -3.16 18.57
C ALA A 145 5.03 -2.06 18.08
N ASP A 146 5.58 -0.87 17.72
CA ASP A 146 4.79 0.21 17.12
C ASP A 146 4.18 -0.24 15.79
N LEU A 147 4.97 -0.84 14.89
CA LEU A 147 4.48 -1.33 13.61
C LEU A 147 3.40 -2.40 13.75
N ARG A 148 3.54 -3.34 14.69
CA ARG A 148 2.47 -4.31 15.00
C ARG A 148 1.22 -3.62 15.53
N GLY A 149 1.37 -2.59 16.37
CA GLY A 149 0.28 -1.79 16.89
C GLY A 149 -0.48 -1.05 15.78
N ILE A 150 0.25 -0.42 14.87
CA ILE A 150 -0.31 0.28 13.72
C ILE A 150 -1.06 -0.69 12.80
N LYS A 151 -0.45 -1.84 12.50
CA LYS A 151 -1.11 -2.88 11.69
C LYS A 151 -2.46 -3.27 12.31
N ALA A 152 -2.46 -3.63 13.61
CA ALA A 152 -3.69 -4.01 14.30
C ALA A 152 -4.74 -2.88 14.35
N GLU A 153 -4.31 -1.62 14.46
CA GLU A 153 -5.19 -0.47 14.45
C GLU A 153 -5.90 -0.33 13.10
N TYR A 154 -5.15 -0.31 12.00
CA TYR A 154 -5.72 -0.06 10.68
C TYR A 154 -6.46 -1.27 10.11
N GLU A 155 -6.10 -2.49 10.50
CA GLU A 155 -6.90 -3.68 10.18
C GLU A 155 -8.28 -3.60 10.84
N ARG A 156 -8.39 -3.13 12.08
CA ARG A 156 -9.69 -2.86 12.73
C ARG A 156 -10.49 -1.74 12.06
N LYS A 157 -9.81 -0.78 11.44
CA LYS A 157 -10.43 0.29 10.64
C LYS A 157 -10.82 -0.17 9.23
N GLY A 158 -10.54 -1.42 8.84
CA GLY A 158 -10.94 -2.00 7.56
C GLY A 158 -9.88 -1.93 6.45
N ILE A 159 -8.63 -1.57 6.75
CA ILE A 159 -7.51 -1.72 5.81
C ILE A 159 -6.93 -3.12 5.96
N THR A 160 -6.67 -3.81 4.86
CA THR A 160 -5.86 -5.03 4.88
C THR A 160 -4.41 -4.68 4.55
N LEU A 161 -3.50 -4.96 5.49
CA LEU A 161 -2.08 -4.73 5.28
C LEU A 161 -1.37 -5.99 4.77
N PHE A 162 -0.56 -5.82 3.74
CA PHE A 162 0.36 -6.83 3.23
C PHE A 162 1.78 -6.28 3.28
N ALA A 163 2.70 -7.05 3.84
CA ALA A 163 4.11 -6.72 3.78
C ALA A 163 4.79 -7.52 2.67
N ALA A 164 5.65 -6.89 1.90
CA ALA A 164 6.42 -7.55 0.86
C ALA A 164 7.85 -7.83 1.36
N ALA A 165 8.31 -9.06 1.21
CA ALA A 165 9.64 -9.51 1.60
C ALA A 165 10.50 -9.79 0.37
N ILE A 166 11.78 -9.43 0.44
CA ILE A 166 12.77 -9.65 -0.61
C ILE A 166 13.82 -10.65 -0.09
N GLY A 167 13.92 -11.80 -0.74
CA GLY A 167 14.99 -12.77 -0.44
C GLY A 167 15.08 -13.16 1.04
N ASP A 168 16.19 -12.81 1.68
CA ASP A 168 16.52 -13.18 3.06
C ASP A 168 15.76 -12.36 4.13
N ASP A 169 15.00 -11.31 3.75
CA ASP A 169 14.34 -10.42 4.69
C ASP A 169 13.01 -11.00 5.24
N LYS A 170 12.56 -12.13 4.72
CA LYS A 170 11.33 -12.82 5.16
C LYS A 170 11.21 -13.00 6.68
N PRO A 171 12.25 -13.41 7.43
CA PRO A 171 12.15 -13.54 8.89
C PRO A 171 11.84 -12.21 9.60
N ASN A 172 12.42 -11.10 9.15
CA ASN A 172 12.18 -9.78 9.71
C ASN A 172 10.74 -9.33 9.45
N ILE A 173 10.30 -9.44 8.21
CA ILE A 173 8.93 -9.12 7.79
C ILE A 173 7.91 -9.97 8.55
N LYS A 174 8.14 -11.29 8.65
CA LYS A 174 7.28 -12.19 9.42
C LYS A 174 7.18 -11.81 10.89
N ARG A 175 8.29 -11.39 11.51
CA ARG A 175 8.32 -10.98 12.92
C ARG A 175 7.46 -9.76 13.20
N ILE A 176 7.39 -8.82 12.26
CA ILE A 176 6.63 -7.56 12.38
C ILE A 176 5.19 -7.77 11.92
N TYR A 177 4.99 -8.32 10.72
CA TYR A 177 3.70 -8.32 10.04
C TYR A 177 2.96 -9.66 10.07
N GLY A 178 3.60 -10.73 10.63
CA GLY A 178 3.02 -12.08 10.69
C GLY A 178 3.20 -12.87 9.40
N ASP A 179 2.44 -13.96 9.27
CA ASP A 179 2.59 -14.90 8.15
C ASP A 179 1.97 -14.41 6.82
N GLY A 180 1.19 -13.33 6.85
CA GLY A 180 0.51 -12.78 5.67
C GLY A 180 1.41 -11.89 4.79
N PHE A 181 2.67 -12.24 4.58
CA PHE A 181 3.56 -11.48 3.72
C PHE A 181 3.58 -12.01 2.27
N ILE A 182 3.96 -11.15 1.35
CA ILE A 182 4.12 -11.46 -0.07
C ILE A 182 5.61 -11.56 -0.38
N ASP A 183 6.02 -12.68 -0.98
CA ASP A 183 7.38 -12.84 -1.48
C ASP A 183 7.51 -12.16 -2.85
N ILE A 184 8.31 -11.11 -2.92
CA ILE A 184 8.60 -10.37 -4.16
C ILE A 184 10.00 -10.68 -4.74
N SER A 185 10.64 -11.74 -4.29
CA SER A 185 11.92 -12.19 -4.86
C SER A 185 11.79 -12.61 -6.33
N ASP A 186 10.61 -13.04 -6.75
CA ASP A 186 10.26 -13.36 -8.13
C ASP A 186 9.15 -12.42 -8.63
N LEU A 187 9.55 -11.33 -9.24
CA LEU A 187 8.65 -10.29 -9.74
C LEU A 187 7.68 -10.79 -10.82
N SER A 188 8.02 -11.86 -11.54
CA SER A 188 7.16 -12.43 -12.59
C SER A 188 5.84 -12.99 -12.03
N LYS A 189 5.85 -13.40 -10.76
CA LYS A 189 4.68 -13.95 -10.06
C LYS A 189 3.79 -12.89 -9.41
N LEU A 190 4.28 -11.66 -9.31
CA LEU A 190 3.61 -10.61 -8.55
C LEU A 190 2.19 -10.29 -9.07
N PRO A 191 1.95 -10.13 -10.39
CA PRO A 191 0.60 -9.89 -10.90
C PRO A 191 -0.37 -11.04 -10.58
N THR A 192 0.09 -12.28 -10.70
CA THR A 192 -0.72 -13.47 -10.38
C THR A 192 -1.06 -13.52 -8.88
N THR A 193 -0.08 -13.19 -8.02
CA THR A 193 -0.27 -13.16 -6.56
C THR A 193 -1.27 -12.06 -6.19
N LEU A 194 -1.12 -10.87 -6.74
CA LEU A 194 -2.07 -9.78 -6.51
C LEU A 194 -3.48 -10.16 -6.99
N GLY A 195 -3.58 -10.74 -8.18
CA GLY A 195 -4.87 -11.22 -8.72
C GLY A 195 -5.57 -12.19 -7.77
N LYS A 196 -4.84 -13.15 -7.18
CA LYS A 196 -5.40 -14.07 -6.18
C LYS A 196 -5.88 -13.34 -4.93
N ILE A 197 -5.12 -12.37 -4.42
CA ILE A 197 -5.49 -11.55 -3.26
C ILE A 197 -6.79 -10.78 -3.56
N LEU A 198 -6.88 -10.14 -4.72
CA LEU A 198 -8.05 -9.38 -5.13
C LEU A 198 -9.29 -10.28 -5.21
N ILE A 199 -9.19 -11.43 -5.89
CA ILE A 199 -10.28 -12.40 -5.99
C ILE A 199 -10.73 -12.88 -4.61
N ALA A 200 -9.79 -13.22 -3.72
CA ALA A 200 -10.12 -13.64 -2.36
C ALA A 200 -10.87 -12.55 -1.58
N LYS A 201 -10.44 -11.28 -1.70
CA LYS A 201 -11.10 -10.15 -1.05
C LYS A 201 -12.48 -9.84 -1.60
N ILE A 202 -12.65 -9.93 -2.92
CA ILE A 202 -13.95 -9.78 -3.58
C ILE A 202 -14.89 -10.88 -3.07
N ASN A 203 -14.47 -12.14 -3.09
CA ASN A 203 -15.29 -13.25 -2.64
C ASN A 203 -15.70 -13.15 -1.16
N GLN A 204 -14.81 -12.71 -0.27
CA GLN A 204 -15.14 -12.46 1.13
C GLN A 204 -16.25 -11.40 1.30
N LYS A 205 -16.26 -10.37 0.47
CA LYS A 205 -17.27 -9.30 0.52
C LYS A 205 -18.66 -9.79 0.09
N TYR A 206 -18.74 -10.69 -0.89
CA TYR A 206 -20.01 -11.21 -1.41
C TYR A 206 -20.51 -12.44 -0.66
N ALA A 207 -19.72 -13.00 0.25
CA ALA A 207 -20.09 -14.14 1.10
C ALA A 207 -20.64 -13.73 2.48
N ALA A 208 -20.57 -12.45 2.84
CA ALA A 208 -21.06 -11.85 4.08
C ALA A 208 -22.34 -11.05 3.84
#